data_8929ea106dbc84f7f4095915012a5eaf
#
_entry.id   8929ea106dbc84f7f4095915012a5eaf
#
_cell.length_a   1.000
_cell.length_b   1.000
_cell.length_c   1.000
_cell.angle_alpha   90.00
_cell.angle_beta   90.00
_cell.angle_gamma   90.00
#
_symmetry.space_group_name_H-M   'P 1'
#
loop_
_entity.id
_entity.type
_entity.pdbx_description
1 polymer ?
#
loop_
_entity_poly.entity_id
_entity_poly.type
_entity_poly.pdbx_seq_one_letter_code
_entity_poly.pdbx_strand_id
1 'polypeptide(L)'
;MTSNVNHWSYPFAGNTGNPLANLTSLAKARGGYYPMGSNGLWHGGVHFDQGTAGTFDQSSVRCIADGEVIAYRIDEQYPISEYIGEIPLIKRALFSTGFVLVRHRLVLPPSHPTPASGASEPALTFYSLYMHLQDWAGYQAQASLPRPDFWGEGTYCVETQGSDLNVRAEPSQSASILAALPKGTRVRVGASNGQFRKLLSIVSGAARPALAPADGEGALPGYLAFKFLKAQSEPKAKGSVVVLDQPVPIKAGDLIGHLGRYQNHDEAMPQPLLHLEVFSCDDVPAFVAQSRAYASRLPETQKTLLKVYKGASKLIPHREGIDADNPPGSATRA
;
A
#
# COMPACT_ATOMS: atom_id res chain seq x y z
N MET A 1 -3.12 -4.96 17.29
CA MET A 1 -1.89 -5.65 16.83
C MET A 1 -1.82 -5.56 15.32
N THR A 2 -0.67 -5.11 14.77
CA THR A 2 -0.44 -5.08 13.32
C THR A 2 -0.61 -6.47 12.74
N SER A 3 -1.44 -6.64 11.70
CA SER A 3 -1.60 -7.94 11.04
C SER A 3 -0.32 -8.30 10.30
N ASN A 4 0.09 -9.58 10.37
CA ASN A 4 1.24 -10.05 9.62
C ASN A 4 1.00 -9.94 8.11
N VAL A 5 2.07 -9.71 7.36
CA VAL A 5 2.03 -9.77 5.90
C VAL A 5 1.81 -11.21 5.46
N ASN A 6 0.66 -11.46 4.84
CA ASN A 6 0.32 -12.76 4.23
C ASN A 6 0.21 -12.65 2.71
N HIS A 7 -0.04 -11.44 2.19
CA HIS A 7 -0.22 -11.19 0.78
C HIS A 7 0.65 -10.03 0.31
N TRP A 8 1.09 -10.12 -0.94
CA TRP A 8 1.86 -9.11 -1.65
C TRP A 8 1.16 -8.76 -2.96
N SER A 9 1.30 -7.53 -3.39
CA SER A 9 0.80 -7.05 -4.66
C SER A 9 1.80 -6.10 -5.32
N TYR A 10 1.73 -5.96 -6.63
CA TYR A 10 2.39 -4.83 -7.29
C TYR A 10 1.62 -3.53 -6.99
N PRO A 11 2.30 -2.37 -6.97
CA PRO A 11 1.65 -1.08 -6.72
C PRO A 11 0.71 -0.67 -7.87
N PHE A 12 0.79 -1.34 -9.00
CA PHE A 12 -0.07 -1.19 -10.17
C PHE A 12 -0.46 -2.54 -10.74
N ALA A 13 -1.61 -2.61 -11.41
CA ALA A 13 -1.95 -3.78 -12.20
C ALA A 13 -0.95 -3.93 -13.36
N GLY A 14 -0.32 -5.10 -13.47
CA GLY A 14 0.59 -5.39 -14.58
C GLY A 14 -0.18 -5.78 -15.84
N ASN A 15 0.29 -5.28 -16.98
CA ASN A 15 -0.25 -5.67 -18.29
C ASN A 15 0.33 -7.01 -18.77
N THR A 16 1.36 -7.53 -18.10
CA THR A 16 2.00 -8.79 -18.42
C THR A 16 1.97 -9.75 -17.23
N GLY A 17 1.68 -11.01 -17.46
CA GLY A 17 1.80 -12.07 -16.44
C GLY A 17 3.27 -12.46 -16.17
N ASN A 18 4.24 -11.77 -16.73
CA ASN A 18 5.67 -12.07 -16.60
C ASN A 18 6.31 -11.17 -15.52
N PRO A 19 6.66 -11.70 -14.33
CA PRO A 19 7.30 -10.93 -13.27
C PRO A 19 8.65 -10.30 -13.67
N LEU A 20 9.39 -10.95 -14.57
CA LEU A 20 10.66 -10.42 -15.05
C LEU A 20 10.46 -9.19 -15.94
N ALA A 21 9.44 -9.20 -16.80
CA ALA A 21 9.09 -8.03 -17.61
C ALA A 21 8.68 -6.84 -16.73
N ASN A 22 7.92 -7.08 -15.64
CA ASN A 22 7.58 -6.06 -14.68
C ASN A 22 8.84 -5.46 -14.01
N LEU A 23 9.78 -6.32 -13.59
CA LEU A 23 11.02 -5.88 -12.96
C LEU A 23 11.92 -5.09 -13.92
N THR A 24 12.10 -5.59 -15.16
CA THR A 24 12.96 -4.94 -16.15
C THR A 24 12.38 -3.63 -16.66
N SER A 25 11.06 -3.46 -16.65
CA SER A 25 10.43 -2.19 -17.07
C SER A 25 10.75 -1.02 -16.12
N LEU A 26 11.11 -1.30 -14.87
CA LEU A 26 11.56 -0.25 -13.93
C LEU A 26 12.82 0.48 -14.44
N ALA A 27 13.65 -0.18 -15.25
CA ALA A 27 14.80 0.45 -15.88
C ALA A 27 14.43 1.55 -16.89
N LYS A 28 13.17 1.64 -17.31
CA LYS A 28 12.64 2.68 -18.20
C LYS A 28 12.16 3.93 -17.44
N ALA A 29 12.13 3.90 -16.10
CA ALA A 29 11.75 5.04 -15.28
C ALA A 29 12.76 6.18 -15.42
N ARG A 30 12.29 7.38 -15.74
CA ARG A 30 13.15 8.56 -15.97
C ARG A 30 13.87 9.03 -14.72
N GLY A 31 13.21 8.92 -13.56
CA GLY A 31 13.77 9.30 -12.26
C GLY A 31 14.81 8.30 -11.72
N GLY A 32 15.00 7.17 -12.39
CA GLY A 32 15.84 6.08 -11.92
C GLY A 32 15.12 5.16 -10.96
N TYR A 33 15.85 4.22 -10.39
CA TYR A 33 15.35 3.21 -9.46
C TYR A 33 16.48 2.74 -8.52
N TYR A 34 16.11 2.07 -7.44
CA TYR A 34 17.05 1.56 -6.46
C TYR A 34 18.22 0.78 -7.10
N PRO A 35 19.47 1.00 -6.71
CA PRO A 35 19.95 1.94 -5.69
C PRO A 35 20.44 3.28 -6.24
N MET A 36 20.28 3.58 -7.53
CA MET A 36 20.86 4.74 -8.20
C MET A 36 19.78 5.54 -8.94
N GLY A 37 19.61 6.80 -8.55
CA GLY A 37 18.76 7.74 -9.27
C GLY A 37 19.38 8.23 -10.59
N SER A 38 18.58 8.83 -11.43
CA SER A 38 19.02 9.41 -12.71
C SER A 38 20.07 10.52 -12.55
N ASN A 39 20.11 11.16 -11.38
CA ASN A 39 21.10 12.18 -11.01
C ASN A 39 22.43 11.59 -10.51
N GLY A 40 22.59 10.27 -10.51
CA GLY A 40 23.80 9.58 -10.01
C GLY A 40 23.93 9.51 -8.50
N LEU A 41 22.91 9.93 -7.74
CA LEU A 41 22.88 9.86 -6.29
C LEU A 41 22.15 8.60 -5.81
N TRP A 42 22.36 8.25 -4.52
CA TRP A 42 21.61 7.19 -3.87
C TRP A 42 20.12 7.42 -4.00
N HIS A 43 19.39 6.38 -4.38
CA HIS A 43 17.94 6.38 -4.55
C HIS A 43 17.33 5.21 -3.77
N GLY A 44 16.57 5.51 -2.72
CA GLY A 44 16.02 4.51 -1.79
C GLY A 44 14.79 3.77 -2.31
N GLY A 45 14.23 4.18 -3.45
CA GLY A 45 12.98 3.65 -3.97
C GLY A 45 12.99 3.38 -5.46
N VAL A 46 11.80 3.28 -6.02
CA VAL A 46 11.52 3.12 -7.45
C VAL A 46 10.54 4.18 -7.93
N HIS A 47 10.72 4.63 -9.16
CA HIS A 47 9.78 5.54 -9.82
C HIS A 47 8.88 4.79 -10.79
N PHE A 48 7.60 5.18 -10.79
CA PHE A 48 6.64 4.80 -11.81
C PHE A 48 6.16 6.09 -12.47
N ASP A 49 6.52 6.25 -13.71
CA ASP A 49 6.29 7.46 -14.50
C ASP A 49 5.85 7.10 -15.94
N GLN A 50 5.90 8.03 -16.86
CA GLN A 50 5.54 7.78 -18.24
C GLN A 50 6.40 6.70 -18.90
N GLY A 51 7.67 6.51 -18.47
CA GLY A 51 8.55 5.46 -18.99
C GLY A 51 8.07 4.05 -18.66
N THR A 52 7.36 3.88 -17.56
CA THR A 52 6.83 2.59 -17.10
C THR A 52 5.36 2.35 -17.47
N ALA A 53 4.64 3.38 -17.98
CA ALA A 53 3.21 3.33 -18.26
C ALA A 53 2.81 2.30 -19.34
N GLY A 54 3.73 1.91 -20.23
CA GLY A 54 3.47 0.85 -21.22
C GLY A 54 3.37 -0.56 -20.62
N THR A 55 3.94 -0.77 -19.42
CA THR A 55 3.95 -2.07 -18.74
C THR A 55 2.91 -2.14 -17.63
N PHE A 56 2.64 -1.02 -16.94
CA PHE A 56 1.75 -0.97 -15.80
C PHE A 56 0.51 -0.14 -16.10
N ASP A 57 -0.65 -0.61 -15.63
CA ASP A 57 -1.86 0.21 -15.57
C ASP A 57 -1.75 1.15 -14.37
N GLN A 58 -1.32 2.38 -14.63
CA GLN A 58 -1.09 3.41 -13.62
C GLN A 58 -2.37 4.19 -13.24
N SER A 59 -3.55 3.66 -13.54
CA SER A 59 -4.84 4.30 -13.22
C SER A 59 -5.11 4.43 -11.72
N SER A 60 -4.53 3.54 -10.90
CA SER A 60 -4.67 3.58 -9.44
C SER A 60 -3.44 2.97 -8.76
N VAL A 61 -2.99 3.63 -7.69
CA VAL A 61 -1.90 3.16 -6.83
C VAL A 61 -2.46 2.20 -5.78
N ARG A 62 -1.84 1.03 -5.61
CA ARG A 62 -2.29 -0.03 -4.71
C ARG A 62 -1.26 -0.36 -3.65
N CYS A 63 -1.73 -0.83 -2.49
CA CYS A 63 -0.88 -1.26 -1.39
C CYS A 63 -0.07 -2.50 -1.77
N ILE A 64 1.24 -2.49 -1.50
CA ILE A 64 2.14 -3.59 -1.89
C ILE A 64 2.08 -4.80 -0.98
N ALA A 65 1.62 -4.65 0.26
CA ALA A 65 1.55 -5.75 1.23
C ALA A 65 0.46 -5.49 2.27
N ASP A 66 -0.01 -6.54 2.93
CA ASP A 66 -0.90 -6.40 4.10
C ASP A 66 -0.22 -5.53 5.16
N GLY A 67 -0.98 -4.60 5.77
CA GLY A 67 -0.44 -3.67 6.76
C GLY A 67 -1.49 -2.75 7.36
N GLU A 68 -1.03 -1.58 7.80
CA GLU A 68 -1.88 -0.53 8.37
C GLU A 68 -1.38 0.85 7.94
N VAL A 69 -2.26 1.67 7.44
CA VAL A 69 -1.97 3.08 7.18
C VAL A 69 -1.81 3.79 8.51
N ILE A 70 -0.68 4.49 8.70
CA ILE A 70 -0.35 5.21 9.92
C ILE A 70 -0.34 6.73 9.74
N ALA A 71 -0.05 7.20 8.53
CA ALA A 71 -0.08 8.62 8.21
C ALA A 71 -0.32 8.84 6.72
N TYR A 72 -0.87 10.01 6.40
CA TYR A 72 -1.00 10.47 5.02
C TYR A 72 -0.97 11.98 4.93
N ARG A 73 -0.73 12.49 3.74
CA ARG A 73 -0.91 13.88 3.35
C ARG A 73 -1.61 13.94 2.00
N ILE A 74 -2.57 14.81 1.87
CA ILE A 74 -3.16 15.19 0.60
C ILE A 74 -3.08 16.71 0.46
N ASP A 75 -2.54 17.18 -0.64
CA ASP A 75 -2.52 18.61 -0.94
C ASP A 75 -3.94 19.07 -1.30
N GLU A 76 -4.33 20.28 -0.94
CA GLU A 76 -5.58 20.85 -1.40
C GLU A 76 -5.51 21.14 -2.91
N GLN A 77 -4.40 21.75 -3.34
CA GLN A 77 -3.92 21.93 -4.70
C GLN A 77 -2.40 21.70 -4.69
N TYR A 78 -1.84 21.28 -5.81
CA TYR A 78 -0.41 21.09 -5.91
C TYR A 78 0.35 22.37 -5.55
N PRO A 79 1.32 22.33 -4.64
CA PRO A 79 2.23 23.44 -4.40
C PRO A 79 3.07 23.73 -5.64
N ILE A 80 3.60 24.94 -5.69
CA ILE A 80 4.44 25.42 -6.79
C ILE A 80 5.81 25.77 -6.24
N SER A 81 6.85 25.23 -6.87
CA SER A 81 8.24 25.59 -6.65
C SER A 81 8.61 26.73 -7.62
N GLU A 82 9.35 27.72 -7.14
CA GLU A 82 9.84 28.84 -7.95
C GLU A 82 11.37 28.79 -8.08
N TYR A 83 11.85 28.82 -9.31
CA TYR A 83 13.27 28.87 -9.60
C TYR A 83 13.71 30.35 -9.79
N ILE A 84 14.70 30.77 -9.06
CA ILE A 84 15.20 32.15 -9.05
C ILE A 84 16.47 32.34 -9.88
N GLY A 85 17.05 31.27 -10.44
CA GLY A 85 18.22 31.32 -11.31
C GLY A 85 17.90 31.68 -12.77
N GLU A 86 18.93 31.74 -13.63
CA GLU A 86 18.77 32.24 -15.01
C GLU A 86 18.51 31.17 -16.08
N ILE A 87 18.65 29.86 -15.79
CA ILE A 87 18.76 28.82 -16.83
C ILE A 87 17.63 27.77 -16.87
N PRO A 88 16.55 27.76 -16.10
CA PRO A 88 15.54 26.73 -16.27
C PRO A 88 14.62 27.01 -17.45
N LEU A 89 14.05 25.95 -18.01
CA LEU A 89 13.04 26.02 -19.05
C LEU A 89 11.78 26.73 -18.55
N ILE A 90 11.40 26.48 -17.30
CA ILE A 90 10.27 27.11 -16.63
C ILE A 90 10.68 27.65 -15.25
N LYS A 91 10.08 28.79 -14.85
CA LYS A 91 10.34 29.38 -13.54
C LYS A 91 9.43 28.83 -12.44
N ARG A 92 8.24 28.38 -12.77
CA ARG A 92 7.24 27.88 -11.83
C ARG A 92 6.89 26.45 -12.20
N ALA A 93 7.16 25.50 -11.30
CA ALA A 93 6.90 24.08 -11.47
C ALA A 93 5.98 23.59 -10.37
N LEU A 94 4.91 22.90 -10.72
CA LEU A 94 4.02 22.29 -9.74
C LEU A 94 4.55 20.91 -9.35
N PHE A 95 4.31 20.52 -8.07
CA PHE A 95 4.70 19.22 -7.60
C PHE A 95 3.77 18.74 -6.49
N SER A 96 3.49 17.43 -6.46
CA SER A 96 2.73 16.84 -5.37
C SER A 96 3.62 16.59 -4.17
N THR A 97 3.13 16.97 -2.98
CA THR A 97 3.67 16.56 -1.68
C THR A 97 2.78 15.53 -0.99
N GLY A 98 1.73 15.07 -1.69
CA GLY A 98 0.83 14.04 -1.21
C GLY A 98 1.55 12.70 -1.00
N PHE A 99 1.30 12.05 0.12
CA PHE A 99 1.87 10.74 0.43
C PHE A 99 0.93 9.89 1.28
N VAL A 100 1.20 8.58 1.29
CA VAL A 100 0.65 7.61 2.24
C VAL A 100 1.79 6.79 2.81
N LEU A 101 1.81 6.61 4.14
CA LEU A 101 2.77 5.79 4.86
C LEU A 101 2.04 4.59 5.46
N VAL A 102 2.47 3.39 5.08
CA VAL A 102 1.92 2.12 5.55
C VAL A 102 2.98 1.39 6.36
N ARG A 103 2.61 0.91 7.54
CA ARG A 103 3.41 0.03 8.38
C ARG A 103 3.05 -1.41 8.10
N HIS A 104 4.05 -2.27 7.97
CA HIS A 104 3.93 -3.69 7.71
C HIS A 104 4.69 -4.50 8.76
N ARG A 105 4.24 -5.72 9.04
CA ARG A 105 4.94 -6.67 9.89
C ARG A 105 5.18 -7.97 9.11
N LEU A 106 6.41 -8.21 8.73
CA LEU A 106 6.85 -9.45 8.13
C LEU A 106 7.22 -10.44 9.24
N VAL A 107 6.59 -11.59 9.26
CA VAL A 107 6.94 -12.71 10.15
C VAL A 107 7.20 -13.91 9.27
N LEU A 108 8.29 -14.61 9.50
CA LEU A 108 8.58 -15.83 8.76
C LEU A 108 7.55 -16.91 9.10
N PRO A 109 7.13 -17.75 8.12
CA PRO A 109 6.17 -18.81 8.38
C PRO A 109 6.71 -19.79 9.45
N PRO A 110 5.84 -20.34 10.31
CA PRO A 110 6.28 -21.29 11.34
C PRO A 110 6.95 -22.50 10.71
N SER A 111 8.03 -22.96 11.33
CA SER A 111 8.67 -24.23 10.92
C SER A 111 7.84 -25.43 11.36
N HIS A 112 7.77 -26.46 10.53
CA HIS A 112 7.18 -27.74 10.90
C HIS A 112 8.23 -28.85 10.87
N PRO A 113 8.43 -29.61 11.97
CA PRO A 113 7.75 -29.49 13.26
C PRO A 113 8.17 -28.22 14.04
N THR A 114 7.25 -27.71 14.85
CA THR A 114 7.52 -26.56 15.72
C THR A 114 8.72 -26.85 16.63
N PRO A 115 9.72 -25.95 16.71
CA PRO A 115 10.87 -26.16 17.59
C PRO A 115 10.43 -26.29 19.04
N ALA A 116 10.98 -27.24 19.75
CA ALA A 116 10.70 -27.45 21.18
C ALA A 116 11.16 -26.29 22.09
N SER A 117 11.92 -25.34 21.55
CA SER A 117 12.55 -24.25 22.30
C SER A 117 11.66 -23.01 22.53
N GLY A 118 10.42 -22.97 22.03
CA GLY A 118 9.53 -21.81 22.19
C GLY A 118 10.08 -20.51 21.55
N ALA A 119 11.09 -20.60 20.70
CA ALA A 119 11.65 -19.44 20.02
C ALA A 119 10.63 -18.89 19.02
N SER A 120 10.34 -17.59 19.10
CA SER A 120 9.50 -16.90 18.14
C SER A 120 10.16 -16.83 16.77
N GLU A 121 9.34 -16.86 15.72
CA GLU A 121 9.81 -16.66 14.34
C GLU A 121 10.45 -15.26 14.18
N PRO A 122 11.51 -15.14 13.38
CA PRO A 122 12.08 -13.84 13.06
C PRO A 122 11.02 -12.92 12.45
N ALA A 123 10.97 -11.68 12.92
CA ALA A 123 10.02 -10.68 12.47
C ALA A 123 10.74 -9.37 12.13
N LEU A 124 10.20 -8.64 11.15
CA LEU A 124 10.68 -7.33 10.73
C LEU A 124 9.50 -6.39 10.57
N THR A 125 9.57 -5.22 11.20
CA THR A 125 8.69 -4.11 10.89
C THR A 125 9.31 -3.29 9.76
N PHE A 126 8.57 -3.11 8.67
CA PHE A 126 8.98 -2.25 7.57
C PHE A 126 7.86 -1.31 7.16
N TYR A 127 8.20 -0.32 6.38
CA TYR A 127 7.28 0.71 5.92
C TYR A 127 7.33 0.82 4.42
N SER A 128 6.18 1.08 3.79
CA SER A 128 6.10 1.54 2.41
C SER A 128 5.58 2.97 2.37
N LEU A 129 6.29 3.83 1.65
CA LEU A 129 5.99 5.24 1.48
C LEU A 129 5.67 5.51 0.01
N TYR A 130 4.43 5.90 -0.24
CA TYR A 130 3.92 6.25 -1.57
C TYR A 130 3.88 7.76 -1.69
N MET A 131 4.71 8.35 -2.52
CA MET A 131 4.85 9.79 -2.68
C MET A 131 4.36 10.28 -4.04
N HIS A 132 4.09 11.58 -4.12
CA HIS A 132 3.59 12.30 -5.30
C HIS A 132 2.17 11.87 -5.70
N LEU A 133 1.29 11.69 -4.70
CA LEU A 133 -0.10 11.31 -4.94
C LEU A 133 -0.95 12.52 -5.37
N GLN A 134 -2.11 12.23 -5.97
CA GLN A 134 -3.05 13.23 -6.48
C GLN A 134 -3.57 14.14 -5.37
N ASP A 135 -3.75 15.43 -5.69
CA ASP A 135 -4.32 16.43 -4.82
C ASP A 135 -5.85 16.34 -4.71
N TRP A 136 -6.41 17.04 -3.75
CA TRP A 136 -7.86 17.05 -3.53
C TRP A 136 -8.63 17.70 -4.68
N ALA A 137 -8.09 18.76 -5.28
CA ALA A 137 -8.70 19.42 -6.44
C ALA A 137 -8.92 18.45 -7.60
N GLY A 138 -7.96 17.53 -7.84
CA GLY A 138 -8.11 16.48 -8.84
C GLY A 138 -9.23 15.50 -8.52
N TYR A 139 -9.39 15.12 -7.26
CA TYR A 139 -10.52 14.25 -6.82
C TYR A 139 -11.87 14.98 -6.93
N GLN A 140 -11.91 16.29 -6.71
CA GLN A 140 -13.13 17.08 -6.90
C GLN A 140 -13.51 17.22 -8.39
N ALA A 141 -12.51 17.42 -9.24
CA ALA A 141 -12.70 17.52 -10.68
C ALA A 141 -13.17 16.21 -11.31
N GLN A 142 -12.82 15.08 -10.70
CA GLN A 142 -13.17 13.72 -11.16
C GLN A 142 -13.91 12.96 -10.06
N ALA A 143 -15.16 13.32 -9.82
CA ALA A 143 -15.99 12.77 -8.74
C ALA A 143 -16.18 11.23 -8.82
N SER A 144 -15.97 10.63 -9.99
CA SER A 144 -16.05 9.19 -10.22
C SER A 144 -14.80 8.42 -9.77
N LEU A 145 -13.67 9.11 -9.49
CA LEU A 145 -12.48 8.43 -9.00
C LEU A 145 -12.74 7.79 -7.63
N PRO A 146 -12.39 6.52 -7.46
CA PRO A 146 -12.47 5.86 -6.16
C PRO A 146 -11.61 6.62 -5.15
N ARG A 147 -12.07 6.69 -3.91
CA ARG A 147 -11.37 7.35 -2.82
C ARG A 147 -10.85 6.31 -1.84
N PRO A 148 -9.64 6.50 -1.27
CA PRO A 148 -9.11 5.57 -0.27
C PRO A 148 -9.99 5.48 0.98
N ASP A 149 -10.25 4.26 1.44
CA ASP A 149 -11.10 4.01 2.61
C ASP A 149 -10.50 4.56 3.92
N PHE A 150 -9.17 4.62 4.01
CA PHE A 150 -8.48 5.11 5.21
C PHE A 150 -8.62 6.62 5.45
N TRP A 151 -9.06 7.42 4.48
CA TRP A 151 -9.33 8.85 4.72
C TRP A 151 -10.39 9.08 5.79
N GLY A 152 -11.34 8.17 5.90
CA GLY A 152 -12.33 8.17 6.98
C GLY A 152 -11.83 7.55 8.28
N GLU A 153 -10.55 7.27 8.46
CA GLU A 153 -9.98 6.60 9.64
C GLU A 153 -10.66 5.27 9.96
N GLY A 154 -11.07 4.52 8.93
CA GLY A 154 -11.86 3.31 9.11
C GLY A 154 -13.29 3.57 9.59
N THR A 155 -13.77 4.82 9.47
CA THR A 155 -15.14 5.22 9.80
C THR A 155 -16.05 5.00 8.61
N TYR A 156 -17.17 4.36 8.87
CA TYR A 156 -18.19 4.06 7.87
C TYR A 156 -19.53 4.63 8.34
N CYS A 157 -20.35 5.04 7.36
CA CYS A 157 -21.73 5.42 7.57
C CYS A 157 -22.64 4.23 7.26
N VAL A 158 -23.60 3.95 8.11
CA VAL A 158 -24.64 2.94 7.85
C VAL A 158 -25.57 3.44 6.75
N GLU A 159 -25.56 2.74 5.62
CA GLU A 159 -26.41 3.02 4.44
C GLU A 159 -27.32 1.82 4.16
N THR A 160 -28.48 1.81 4.82
CA THR A 160 -29.54 0.80 4.62
C THR A 160 -30.77 1.40 3.94
N GLN A 161 -31.56 0.55 3.28
CA GLN A 161 -32.85 0.92 2.70
C GLN A 161 -33.96 0.31 3.55
N GLY A 162 -34.62 1.13 4.36
CA GLY A 162 -35.89 0.77 5.04
C GLY A 162 -35.75 0.11 6.41
N SER A 163 -34.62 -0.49 6.78
CA SER A 163 -34.42 -1.12 8.10
C SER A 163 -33.06 -0.75 8.69
N ASP A 164 -32.96 -0.79 10.02
CA ASP A 164 -31.69 -0.61 10.73
C ASP A 164 -30.72 -1.75 10.41
N LEU A 165 -29.40 -1.48 10.50
CA LEU A 165 -28.36 -2.48 10.31
C LEU A 165 -28.17 -3.33 11.55
N ASN A 166 -28.35 -4.64 11.44
CA ASN A 166 -28.13 -5.55 12.56
C ASN A 166 -26.65 -5.68 12.92
N VAL A 167 -26.37 -5.55 14.23
CA VAL A 167 -25.10 -5.95 14.85
C VAL A 167 -25.25 -7.42 15.26
N ARG A 168 -24.42 -8.30 14.72
CA ARG A 168 -24.51 -9.75 14.96
C ARG A 168 -23.39 -10.23 15.86
N ALA A 169 -23.68 -11.22 16.68
CA ALA A 169 -22.70 -11.79 17.62
C ALA A 169 -21.47 -12.40 16.90
N GLU A 170 -21.69 -12.98 15.72
CA GLU A 170 -20.68 -13.63 14.88
C GLU A 170 -20.74 -13.11 13.44
N PRO A 171 -19.69 -13.29 12.62
CA PRO A 171 -19.65 -12.84 11.22
C PRO A 171 -20.47 -13.73 10.29
N SER A 172 -21.75 -13.92 10.62
CA SER A 172 -22.72 -14.76 9.88
C SER A 172 -24.10 -14.12 9.83
N GLN A 173 -24.83 -14.34 8.73
CA GLN A 173 -26.21 -13.88 8.58
C GLN A 173 -27.18 -14.61 9.52
N SER A 174 -26.87 -15.83 9.94
CA SER A 174 -27.68 -16.63 10.88
C SER A 174 -27.36 -16.37 12.35
N ALA A 175 -26.30 -15.61 12.65
CA ALA A 175 -25.91 -15.32 14.01
C ALA A 175 -26.97 -14.46 14.73
N SER A 176 -27.04 -14.57 16.07
CA SER A 176 -27.92 -13.78 16.92
C SER A 176 -27.66 -12.29 16.75
N ILE A 177 -28.73 -11.50 16.83
CA ILE A 177 -28.69 -10.04 16.72
C ILE A 177 -28.49 -9.48 18.15
N LEU A 178 -27.42 -8.71 18.33
CA LEU A 178 -27.11 -8.04 19.60
C LEU A 178 -27.81 -6.68 19.70
N ALA A 179 -27.87 -5.96 18.59
CA ALA A 179 -28.45 -4.62 18.48
C ALA A 179 -28.72 -4.27 17.01
N ALA A 180 -29.33 -3.12 16.78
CA ALA A 180 -29.50 -2.52 15.47
C ALA A 180 -28.95 -1.10 15.42
N LEU A 181 -28.37 -0.70 14.29
CA LEU A 181 -27.83 0.63 14.03
C LEU A 181 -28.72 1.34 13.01
N PRO A 182 -29.31 2.49 13.35
CA PRO A 182 -30.07 3.30 12.41
C PRO A 182 -29.22 3.76 11.21
N LYS A 183 -29.86 3.97 10.06
CA LYS A 183 -29.23 4.62 8.91
C LYS A 183 -28.59 5.94 9.33
N GLY A 184 -27.39 6.24 8.79
CA GLY A 184 -26.62 7.44 9.12
C GLY A 184 -25.76 7.29 10.37
N THR A 185 -25.88 6.20 11.14
CA THR A 185 -24.96 5.91 12.25
C THR A 185 -23.54 5.78 11.71
N ARG A 186 -22.60 6.49 12.33
CA ARG A 186 -21.18 6.38 11.99
C ARG A 186 -20.49 5.41 12.93
N VAL A 187 -19.78 4.46 12.37
CA VAL A 187 -19.11 3.39 13.09
C VAL A 187 -17.66 3.27 12.64
N ARG A 188 -16.80 2.92 13.58
CA ARG A 188 -15.44 2.46 13.28
C ARG A 188 -15.46 0.94 13.29
N VAL A 189 -14.85 0.35 12.26
CA VAL A 189 -14.80 -1.10 12.09
C VAL A 189 -13.36 -1.59 11.99
N GLY A 190 -13.14 -2.80 12.44
CA GLY A 190 -11.85 -3.49 12.39
C GLY A 190 -11.72 -4.42 11.19
N ALA A 191 -10.87 -5.44 11.37
CA ALA A 191 -10.50 -6.39 10.32
C ALA A 191 -11.69 -7.04 9.64
N SER A 192 -11.48 -7.37 8.36
CA SER A 192 -12.42 -8.13 7.54
C SER A 192 -12.57 -9.56 8.05
N ASN A 193 -13.79 -10.04 8.11
CA ASN A 193 -14.10 -11.45 8.29
C ASN A 193 -15.16 -11.85 7.22
N GLY A 194 -14.70 -12.23 6.06
CA GLY A 194 -15.56 -12.46 4.92
C GLY A 194 -16.37 -11.21 4.53
N GLN A 195 -17.68 -11.34 4.48
CA GLN A 195 -18.61 -10.24 4.17
C GLN A 195 -18.91 -9.32 5.37
N PHE A 196 -18.28 -9.55 6.51
CA PHE A 196 -18.51 -8.80 7.75
C PHE A 196 -17.27 -8.04 8.20
N ARG A 197 -17.49 -7.02 9.05
CA ARG A 197 -16.44 -6.27 9.74
C ARG A 197 -16.74 -6.26 11.24
N LYS A 198 -15.71 -6.43 12.05
CA LYS A 198 -15.82 -6.29 13.51
C LYS A 198 -16.22 -4.85 13.84
N LEU A 199 -17.26 -4.66 14.66
CA LEU A 199 -17.59 -3.36 15.21
C LEU A 199 -16.56 -2.99 16.29
N LEU A 200 -15.93 -1.83 16.18
CA LEU A 200 -15.00 -1.31 17.19
C LEU A 200 -15.65 -0.25 18.06
N SER A 201 -16.27 0.74 17.45
CA SER A 201 -16.94 1.82 18.18
C SER A 201 -18.03 2.47 17.33
N ILE A 202 -18.94 3.19 18.00
CA ILE A 202 -19.91 4.08 17.38
C ILE A 202 -19.37 5.50 17.53
N VAL A 203 -19.07 6.16 16.40
CA VAL A 203 -18.54 7.53 16.36
C VAL A 203 -19.64 8.57 16.50
N SER A 204 -20.80 8.30 15.90
CA SER A 204 -22.01 9.12 16.08
C SER A 204 -23.26 8.28 15.83
N GLY A 205 -24.35 8.64 16.49
CA GLY A 205 -25.55 7.83 16.58
C GLY A 205 -25.53 6.90 17.79
N ALA A 206 -26.45 5.93 17.84
CA ALA A 206 -26.54 4.97 18.95
C ALA A 206 -27.10 3.62 18.46
N ALA A 207 -26.64 2.55 19.06
CA ALA A 207 -27.19 1.20 18.88
C ALA A 207 -28.49 1.03 19.70
N ARG A 208 -29.38 0.20 19.23
CA ARG A 208 -30.67 -0.15 19.87
C ARG A 208 -30.81 -1.68 19.95
N PRO A 209 -30.78 -2.28 21.15
CA PRO A 209 -30.41 -1.67 22.45
C PRO A 209 -28.97 -1.19 22.47
N ALA A 210 -28.62 -0.38 23.49
CA ALA A 210 -27.26 0.10 23.69
C ALA A 210 -26.30 -1.09 23.88
N LEU A 211 -25.13 -1.01 23.24
CA LEU A 211 -24.07 -2.01 23.39
C LEU A 211 -23.09 -1.56 24.47
N ALA A 212 -22.72 -2.48 25.33
CA ALA A 212 -21.64 -2.29 26.31
C ALA A 212 -20.33 -2.86 25.73
N PRO A 213 -19.15 -2.28 26.04
CA PRO A 213 -17.85 -2.85 25.69
C PRO A 213 -17.73 -4.30 26.17
N ALA A 214 -17.17 -5.17 25.32
CA ALA A 214 -17.06 -6.60 25.60
C ALA A 214 -15.79 -6.94 26.40
N ASP A 215 -14.82 -6.03 26.40
CA ASP A 215 -13.51 -6.18 27.04
C ASP A 215 -13.09 -4.85 27.68
N GLY A 216 -12.08 -4.90 28.54
CA GLY A 216 -11.54 -3.71 29.21
C GLY A 216 -10.86 -2.69 28.27
N GLU A 217 -10.74 -2.98 26.97
CA GLU A 217 -10.17 -2.10 25.94
C GLU A 217 -11.21 -1.20 25.26
N GLY A 218 -12.49 -1.31 25.65
CA GLY A 218 -13.56 -0.44 25.18
C GLY A 218 -14.12 -0.77 23.79
N ALA A 219 -13.70 -1.88 23.16
CA ALA A 219 -14.25 -2.31 21.88
C ALA A 219 -15.69 -2.84 22.05
N LEU A 220 -16.59 -2.46 21.12
CA LEU A 220 -17.95 -2.94 21.11
C LEU A 220 -18.04 -4.37 20.57
N PRO A 221 -18.97 -5.20 21.10
CA PRO A 221 -19.18 -6.54 20.59
C PRO A 221 -19.87 -6.51 19.23
N GLY A 222 -19.63 -7.56 18.43
CA GLY A 222 -20.40 -7.88 17.24
C GLY A 222 -19.75 -7.51 15.90
N TYR A 223 -20.51 -7.82 14.86
CA TYR A 223 -20.08 -7.72 13.47
C TYR A 223 -21.17 -7.08 12.62
N LEU A 224 -20.76 -6.31 11.62
CA LEU A 224 -21.62 -5.60 10.68
C LEU A 224 -21.41 -6.14 9.26
N ALA A 225 -22.51 -6.33 8.54
CA ALA A 225 -22.45 -6.72 7.12
C ALA A 225 -21.91 -5.54 6.30
N PHE A 226 -20.73 -5.72 5.68
CA PHE A 226 -19.98 -4.67 5.02
C PHE A 226 -20.73 -3.99 3.86
N LYS A 227 -21.55 -4.72 3.14
CA LYS A 227 -22.35 -4.19 2.01
C LYS A 227 -23.29 -3.03 2.37
N PHE A 228 -23.57 -2.83 3.65
CA PHE A 228 -24.40 -1.73 4.17
C PHE A 228 -23.60 -0.60 4.79
N LEU A 229 -22.27 -0.66 4.66
CA LEU A 229 -21.36 0.34 5.18
C LEU A 229 -20.75 1.13 4.02
N LYS A 230 -20.92 2.44 4.03
CA LYS A 230 -20.30 3.36 3.07
C LYS A 230 -19.10 4.02 3.74
N ALA A 231 -17.92 3.85 3.20
CA ALA A 231 -16.71 4.50 3.71
C ALA A 231 -16.89 6.02 3.72
N GLN A 232 -16.38 6.67 4.75
CA GLN A 232 -16.24 8.12 4.73
C GLN A 232 -15.10 8.46 3.77
N SER A 233 -15.42 9.16 2.69
CA SER A 233 -14.53 9.33 1.54
C SER A 233 -13.84 10.70 1.48
N GLU A 234 -13.76 11.42 2.61
CA GLU A 234 -13.08 12.70 2.69
C GLU A 234 -11.91 12.64 3.67
N PRO A 235 -10.76 13.24 3.30
CA PRO A 235 -9.61 13.29 4.19
C PRO A 235 -9.90 14.19 5.39
N LYS A 236 -9.32 13.85 6.56
CA LYS A 236 -9.48 14.60 7.82
C LYS A 236 -8.95 16.04 7.72
N ALA A 237 -7.86 16.21 6.98
CA ALA A 237 -7.27 17.52 6.69
C ALA A 237 -6.60 17.50 5.32
N LYS A 238 -6.42 18.70 4.75
CA LYS A 238 -5.75 18.95 3.48
C LYS A 238 -4.59 19.91 3.70
N GLY A 239 -3.54 19.78 2.89
CA GLY A 239 -2.35 20.62 2.98
C GLY A 239 -1.45 20.35 4.20
N SER A 240 -1.82 19.40 5.06
CA SER A 240 -1.07 19.03 6.27
C SER A 240 -0.94 17.52 6.41
N VAL A 241 0.03 17.07 7.19
CA VAL A 241 0.20 15.66 7.54
C VAL A 241 -0.88 15.25 8.54
N VAL A 242 -1.59 14.17 8.22
CA VAL A 242 -2.54 13.51 9.13
C VAL A 242 -1.85 12.27 9.67
N VAL A 243 -1.55 12.25 10.96
CA VAL A 243 -1.15 11.04 11.68
C VAL A 243 -2.42 10.42 12.27
N LEU A 244 -2.62 9.14 12.02
CA LEU A 244 -3.82 8.44 12.45
C LEU A 244 -3.69 8.03 13.93
N ASP A 245 -4.63 8.45 14.77
CA ASP A 245 -4.66 8.06 16.19
C ASP A 245 -4.81 6.55 16.36
N GLN A 246 -5.55 5.93 15.42
CA GLN A 246 -5.69 4.49 15.27
C GLN A 246 -5.29 4.11 13.86
N PRO A 247 -4.22 3.31 13.67
CA PRO A 247 -3.83 2.81 12.36
C PRO A 247 -5.00 2.08 11.67
N VAL A 248 -5.19 2.34 10.37
CA VAL A 248 -6.27 1.73 9.58
C VAL A 248 -5.73 0.53 8.83
N PRO A 249 -6.26 -0.69 9.08
CA PRO A 249 -5.86 -1.88 8.35
C PRO A 249 -6.05 -1.72 6.84
N ILE A 250 -5.07 -2.16 6.07
CA ILE A 250 -5.09 -2.17 4.61
C ILE A 250 -4.55 -3.50 4.10
N LYS A 251 -5.08 -3.98 2.99
CA LYS A 251 -4.66 -5.23 2.36
C LYS A 251 -3.80 -4.98 1.13
N ALA A 252 -2.95 -5.95 0.81
CA ALA A 252 -2.27 -5.97 -0.47
C ALA A 252 -3.29 -5.83 -1.62
N GLY A 253 -3.06 -4.88 -2.52
CA GLY A 253 -3.97 -4.58 -3.64
C GLY A 253 -5.07 -3.55 -3.33
N ASP A 254 -5.30 -3.16 -2.08
CA ASP A 254 -6.24 -2.09 -1.74
C ASP A 254 -5.76 -0.72 -2.26
N LEU A 255 -6.71 0.18 -2.48
CA LEU A 255 -6.43 1.50 -3.03
C LEU A 255 -5.63 2.38 -2.04
N ILE A 256 -4.46 2.83 -2.46
CA ILE A 256 -3.66 3.87 -1.79
C ILE A 256 -4.06 5.26 -2.29
N GLY A 257 -4.30 5.41 -3.58
CA GLY A 257 -4.62 6.68 -4.21
C GLY A 257 -4.40 6.65 -5.71
N HIS A 258 -4.18 7.80 -6.30
CA HIS A 258 -3.90 7.98 -7.73
C HIS A 258 -2.62 8.76 -7.91
N LEU A 259 -2.01 8.66 -9.09
CA LEU A 259 -0.82 9.42 -9.44
C LEU A 259 -1.10 10.93 -9.40
N GLY A 260 -0.25 11.63 -8.68
CA GLY A 260 -0.21 13.08 -8.73
C GLY A 260 0.66 13.57 -9.88
N ARG A 261 0.96 14.87 -9.84
CA ARG A 261 1.76 15.56 -10.84
C ARG A 261 3.07 16.02 -10.22
N TYR A 262 4.12 15.88 -10.98
CA TYR A 262 5.44 16.38 -10.65
C TYR A 262 6.09 17.00 -11.87
N GLN A 263 6.72 18.16 -11.71
CA GLN A 263 7.40 18.86 -12.77
C GLN A 263 8.74 19.38 -12.28
N ASN A 264 9.81 18.99 -12.94
CA ASN A 264 11.10 19.64 -12.78
C ASN A 264 11.15 20.95 -13.56
N HIS A 265 12.03 21.87 -13.17
CA HIS A 265 12.16 23.16 -13.84
C HIS A 265 12.74 23.07 -15.27
N ASP A 266 13.30 21.93 -15.64
CA ASP A 266 13.78 21.60 -17.00
C ASP A 266 12.74 20.81 -17.83
N GLU A 267 11.55 20.60 -17.31
CA GLU A 267 10.47 19.91 -18.01
C GLU A 267 9.38 20.90 -18.47
N ALA A 268 8.93 20.76 -19.72
CA ALA A 268 7.90 21.64 -20.28
C ALA A 268 6.51 21.43 -19.66
N MET A 269 6.21 20.23 -19.15
CA MET A 269 4.88 19.87 -18.65
C MET A 269 4.99 18.97 -17.41
N PRO A 270 4.03 19.10 -16.46
CA PRO A 270 3.92 18.19 -15.33
C PRO A 270 3.68 16.74 -15.78
N GLN A 271 4.41 15.81 -15.20
CA GLN A 271 4.30 14.39 -15.49
C GLN A 271 3.59 13.64 -14.34
N PRO A 272 2.83 12.57 -14.64
CA PRO A 272 2.38 11.66 -13.60
C PRO A 272 3.59 10.95 -12.99
N LEU A 273 3.61 10.85 -11.65
CA LEU A 273 4.70 10.21 -10.93
C LEU A 273 4.19 9.52 -9.67
N LEU A 274 4.70 8.32 -9.42
CA LEU A 274 4.77 7.71 -8.10
C LEU A 274 6.23 7.48 -7.75
N HIS A 275 6.65 7.91 -6.57
CA HIS A 275 7.88 7.46 -5.94
C HIS A 275 7.51 6.54 -4.79
N LEU A 276 7.91 5.28 -4.88
CA LEU A 276 7.64 4.26 -3.86
C LEU A 276 8.95 3.86 -3.18
N GLU A 277 9.02 4.06 -1.86
CA GLU A 277 10.13 3.60 -1.04
C GLU A 277 9.69 2.52 -0.06
N VAL A 278 10.62 1.61 0.26
CA VAL A 278 10.47 0.62 1.33
C VAL A 278 11.67 0.73 2.26
N PHE A 279 11.41 0.93 3.55
CA PHE A 279 12.46 1.07 4.55
C PHE A 279 12.06 0.45 5.89
N SER A 280 13.03 0.26 6.77
CA SER A 280 12.83 -0.27 8.12
C SER A 280 13.66 0.53 9.12
N CYS A 281 13.14 0.66 10.34
CA CYS A 281 13.86 1.18 11.49
C CYS A 281 14.41 0.06 12.38
N ASP A 282 14.11 -1.20 12.06
CA ASP A 282 14.64 -2.37 12.77
C ASP A 282 16.07 -2.68 12.29
N ASP A 283 16.79 -3.50 13.05
CA ASP A 283 18.11 -4.03 12.65
C ASP A 283 17.96 -5.06 11.51
N VAL A 284 17.95 -4.57 10.28
CA VAL A 284 17.81 -5.40 9.07
C VAL A 284 18.94 -6.44 8.95
N PRO A 285 20.24 -6.12 9.19
CA PRO A 285 21.30 -7.12 9.22
C PRO A 285 21.04 -8.26 10.21
N ALA A 286 20.59 -7.94 11.43
CA ALA A 286 20.25 -8.96 12.42
C ALA A 286 19.06 -9.80 11.97
N PHE A 287 18.00 -9.20 11.41
CA PHE A 287 16.87 -9.92 10.84
C PHE A 287 17.30 -10.87 9.71
N VAL A 288 18.17 -10.43 8.80
CA VAL A 288 18.69 -11.26 7.70
C VAL A 288 19.50 -12.44 8.26
N ALA A 289 20.35 -12.23 9.28
CA ALA A 289 21.12 -13.29 9.92
C ALA A 289 20.20 -14.33 10.59
N GLN A 290 19.19 -13.87 11.34
CA GLN A 290 18.18 -14.73 11.97
C GLN A 290 17.37 -15.50 10.94
N SER A 291 16.96 -14.84 9.84
CA SER A 291 16.20 -15.46 8.74
C SER A 291 17.01 -16.57 8.04
N ARG A 292 18.31 -16.35 7.82
CA ARG A 292 19.22 -17.37 7.26
C ARG A 292 19.38 -18.57 8.19
N ALA A 293 19.58 -18.29 9.49
CA ALA A 293 19.68 -19.35 10.50
C ALA A 293 18.36 -20.15 10.63
N TYR A 294 17.23 -19.46 10.52
CA TYR A 294 15.90 -20.08 10.48
C TYR A 294 15.71 -20.93 9.24
N ALA A 295 16.00 -20.37 8.04
CA ALA A 295 15.87 -21.07 6.77
C ALA A 295 16.76 -22.32 6.66
N SER A 296 17.92 -22.35 7.33
CA SER A 296 18.79 -23.53 7.34
C SER A 296 18.15 -24.76 7.99
N ARG A 297 17.15 -24.56 8.86
CA ARG A 297 16.41 -25.61 9.57
C ARG A 297 15.17 -26.08 8.83
N LEU A 298 14.74 -25.37 7.80
CA LEU A 298 13.56 -25.73 7.01
C LEU A 298 13.86 -26.92 6.09
N PRO A 299 12.89 -27.84 5.89
CA PRO A 299 12.97 -28.85 4.84
C PRO A 299 13.15 -28.19 3.46
N GLU A 300 13.83 -28.86 2.52
CA GLU A 300 14.05 -28.32 1.16
C GLU A 300 12.74 -27.95 0.46
N THR A 301 11.64 -28.66 0.74
CA THR A 301 10.30 -28.38 0.19
C THR A 301 9.68 -27.06 0.67
N GLN A 302 10.19 -26.50 1.77
CA GLN A 302 9.73 -25.22 2.33
C GLN A 302 10.68 -24.05 2.00
N LYS A 303 11.81 -24.32 1.35
CA LYS A 303 12.76 -23.29 0.93
C LYS A 303 12.32 -22.67 -0.38
N THR A 304 12.05 -21.37 -0.37
CA THR A 304 11.61 -20.59 -1.54
C THR A 304 12.75 -19.77 -2.16
N LEU A 305 14.00 -20.15 -1.94
CA LEU A 305 15.16 -19.43 -2.47
C LEU A 305 15.42 -19.83 -3.92
N LEU A 306 15.57 -18.85 -4.80
CA LEU A 306 16.12 -19.07 -6.12
C LEU A 306 17.63 -19.36 -5.98
N LYS A 307 18.05 -20.59 -6.28
CA LYS A 307 19.46 -20.93 -6.37
C LYS A 307 19.96 -20.69 -7.80
N VAL A 308 20.87 -19.72 -7.95
CA VAL A 308 21.59 -19.49 -9.19
C VAL A 308 22.94 -20.17 -9.06
N TYR A 309 23.14 -21.27 -9.79
CA TYR A 309 24.42 -21.99 -9.81
C TYR A 309 25.45 -21.23 -10.64
N LYS A 310 26.71 -21.22 -10.16
CA LYS A 310 27.82 -20.65 -10.93
C LYS A 310 27.90 -21.30 -12.31
N GLY A 311 27.85 -20.50 -13.34
CA GLY A 311 27.87 -20.95 -14.73
C GLY A 311 26.53 -21.36 -15.34
N ALA A 312 25.44 -21.46 -14.55
CA ALA A 312 24.10 -21.75 -15.04
C ALA A 312 23.42 -20.52 -15.69
N SER A 313 23.84 -19.32 -15.33
CA SER A 313 23.37 -18.07 -15.91
C SER A 313 24.51 -17.08 -16.06
N LYS A 314 24.42 -16.22 -17.06
CA LYS A 314 25.36 -15.11 -17.28
C LYS A 314 24.66 -13.82 -16.91
N LEU A 315 25.24 -13.05 -15.97
CA LEU A 315 24.88 -11.67 -15.77
C LEU A 315 25.59 -10.84 -16.83
N ILE A 316 24.84 -10.07 -17.58
CA ILE A 316 25.37 -9.15 -18.59
C ILE A 316 25.12 -7.72 -18.12
N PRO A 317 26.04 -6.78 -18.41
CA PRO A 317 25.78 -5.37 -18.19
C PRO A 317 24.53 -4.95 -18.95
N HIS A 318 23.76 -4.04 -18.38
CA HIS A 318 22.64 -3.44 -19.08
C HIS A 318 23.09 -2.85 -20.42
N ARG A 319 22.38 -3.18 -21.49
CA ARG A 319 22.57 -2.60 -22.83
C ARG A 319 21.20 -2.21 -23.36
N GLU A 320 21.14 -1.05 -23.99
CA GLU A 320 19.93 -0.57 -24.65
C GLU A 320 19.51 -1.57 -25.75
N GLY A 321 18.22 -1.87 -25.82
CA GLY A 321 17.67 -2.82 -26.78
C GLY A 321 17.78 -4.31 -26.39
N ILE A 322 18.29 -4.63 -25.19
CA ILE A 322 18.25 -5.99 -24.65
C ILE A 322 17.13 -6.07 -23.61
N ASP A 323 16.12 -6.87 -23.90
CA ASP A 323 14.98 -7.16 -23.03
C ASP A 323 14.60 -8.65 -23.09
N ALA A 324 13.49 -9.04 -22.47
CA ALA A 324 13.02 -10.42 -22.46
C ALA A 324 12.65 -10.93 -23.86
N ASP A 325 12.23 -10.05 -24.75
CA ASP A 325 11.85 -10.37 -26.13
C ASP A 325 13.05 -10.30 -27.08
N ASN A 326 14.12 -9.61 -26.68
CA ASN A 326 15.40 -9.47 -27.39
C ASN A 326 16.59 -9.89 -26.51
N PRO A 327 16.73 -11.17 -26.16
CA PRO A 327 17.86 -11.62 -25.35
C PRO A 327 19.19 -11.50 -26.10
N PRO A 328 20.30 -11.22 -25.37
CA PRO A 328 21.60 -11.16 -26.02
C PRO A 328 22.01 -12.53 -26.52
N GLY A 329 22.17 -12.69 -27.83
CA GLY A 329 22.64 -13.94 -28.42
C GLY A 329 21.92 -14.40 -29.68
N SER A 330 20.88 -13.70 -30.12
CA SER A 330 20.28 -13.93 -31.44
C SER A 330 21.08 -13.27 -32.59
N ALA A 331 22.15 -12.55 -32.25
CA ALA A 331 23.06 -12.07 -33.30
C ALA A 331 23.76 -13.27 -33.97
N THR A 332 23.23 -13.64 -35.09
CA THR A 332 23.85 -14.42 -36.15
C THR A 332 25.36 -14.50 -36.05
N ARG A 333 25.87 -15.74 -35.92
CA ARG A 333 27.23 -16.05 -36.33
C ARG A 333 27.35 -15.67 -37.81
N ALA A 334 28.05 -14.59 -38.09
CA ALA A 334 28.68 -14.39 -39.38
C ALA A 334 30.03 -15.10 -39.41
#